data_9a37847ecae06919cad5a3a0b9000b1f
#
_entry.id   9a37847ecae06919cad5a3a0b9000b1f
#
_cell.length_a   1.000
_cell.length_b   1.000
_cell.length_c   1.000
_cell.angle_alpha   90.00
_cell.angle_beta   90.00
_cell.angle_gamma   90.00
#
_symmetry.space_group_name_H-M   'P 1'
#
loop_
_entity.id
_entity.type
_entity.pdbx_description
1 polymer ?
#
loop_
_entity_poly.entity_id
_entity_poly.type
_entity_poly.pdbx_seq_one_letter_code
_entity_poly.pdbx_strand_id
1 'polypeptide(L)'
;MKYRFLIYISYSYAFPIGEPLEQEILRRGYEVKWFADEEETRAKFSEEKQVLNNIKEAIAYQPHIVLSITNSIADFLPGLKVQVFHGFATSKRNFKKGHFRIRGFFDLYCTHGPSTTQPFLELQKEHKYFEVRETGWPKLDPLFPVWDEPREKPCILVASTFTKKLSLAYNDELIKEISRLSKLGKW
;
A
#
# COMPACT_ATOMS: atom_id res chain seq x y z
N MET A 1 -7.96 16.90 21.81
CA MET A 1 -8.59 15.58 21.57
C MET A 1 -7.53 14.67 20.95
N LYS A 2 -7.34 13.46 21.46
CA LYS A 2 -6.37 12.51 20.92
C LYS A 2 -7.09 11.59 19.92
N TYR A 3 -6.71 11.63 18.63
CA TYR A 3 -7.31 10.77 17.63
C TYR A 3 -6.79 9.34 17.73
N ARG A 4 -7.68 8.37 17.45
CA ARG A 4 -7.38 6.94 17.38
C ARG A 4 -7.45 6.50 15.92
N PHE A 5 -6.38 5.88 15.46
CA PHE A 5 -6.26 5.33 14.12
C PHE A 5 -6.27 3.81 14.17
N LEU A 6 -6.87 3.20 13.17
CA LEU A 6 -6.79 1.76 12.92
C LEU A 6 -6.17 1.55 11.54
N ILE A 7 -5.06 0.83 11.47
CA ILE A 7 -4.49 0.38 10.19
C ILE A 7 -5.07 -1.00 9.90
N TYR A 8 -5.90 -1.08 8.87
CA TYR A 8 -6.60 -2.28 8.45
C TYR A 8 -5.91 -2.91 7.24
N ILE A 9 -5.50 -4.15 7.37
CA ILE A 9 -4.83 -4.92 6.30
C ILE A 9 -5.42 -6.31 6.15
N SER A 10 -5.23 -6.95 4.98
CA SER A 10 -5.50 -8.38 4.79
C SER A 10 -4.20 -9.17 4.74
N TYR A 11 -3.22 -8.71 3.97
CA TYR A 11 -2.00 -9.47 3.68
C TYR A 11 -0.74 -8.74 4.11
N SER A 12 0.30 -9.49 4.43
CA SER A 12 1.58 -8.99 4.94
C SER A 12 2.33 -8.04 3.99
N TYR A 13 2.04 -8.05 2.69
CA TYR A 13 2.62 -7.07 1.76
C TYR A 13 2.20 -5.61 2.07
N ALA A 14 1.20 -5.42 2.93
CA ALA A 14 0.75 -4.11 3.37
C ALA A 14 1.63 -3.49 4.47
N PHE A 15 2.45 -4.28 5.18
CA PHE A 15 3.31 -3.76 6.25
C PHE A 15 4.19 -2.58 5.80
N PRO A 16 4.95 -2.66 4.69
CA PRO A 16 5.81 -1.56 4.27
C PRO A 16 5.05 -0.26 3.89
N ILE A 17 3.72 -0.33 3.79
CA ILE A 17 2.87 0.84 3.52
C ILE A 17 2.31 1.42 4.82
N GLY A 18 1.92 0.55 5.73
CA GLY A 18 1.32 0.94 7.00
C GLY A 18 2.34 1.41 8.04
N GLU A 19 3.56 0.87 8.02
CA GLU A 19 4.61 1.23 8.99
C GLU A 19 5.02 2.72 8.95
N PRO A 20 5.26 3.34 7.81
CA PRO A 20 5.51 4.78 7.75
C PRO A 20 4.32 5.60 8.28
N LEU A 21 3.09 5.15 8.00
CA LEU A 21 1.88 5.81 8.52
C LEU A 21 1.78 5.69 10.05
N GLU A 22 2.04 4.50 10.59
CA GLU A 22 2.09 4.29 12.05
C GLU A 22 3.11 5.21 12.71
N GLN A 23 4.33 5.26 12.18
CA GLN A 23 5.40 6.11 12.70
C GLN A 23 4.98 7.58 12.73
N GLU A 24 4.40 8.09 11.67
CA GLU A 24 3.95 9.47 11.57
C GLU A 24 2.77 9.77 12.52
N ILE A 25 1.82 8.84 12.67
CA ILE A 25 0.69 8.95 13.60
C ILE A 25 1.22 9.06 15.04
N LEU A 26 2.15 8.19 15.42
CA LEU A 26 2.77 8.17 16.75
C LEU A 26 3.61 9.43 16.98
N ARG A 27 4.38 9.88 15.99
CA ARG A 27 5.18 11.12 16.06
C ARG A 27 4.32 12.35 16.33
N ARG A 28 3.08 12.36 15.81
CA ARG A 28 2.08 13.42 16.09
C ARG A 28 1.38 13.27 17.44
N GLY A 29 1.71 12.24 18.21
CA GLY A 29 1.14 12.00 19.53
C GLY A 29 -0.26 11.38 19.51
N TYR A 30 -0.69 10.82 18.39
CA TYR A 30 -1.96 10.10 18.26
C TYR A 30 -1.80 8.61 18.61
N GLU A 31 -2.93 7.92 18.73
CA GLU A 31 -2.96 6.47 18.97
C GLU A 31 -3.19 5.72 17.68
N VAL A 32 -2.52 4.58 17.53
CA VAL A 32 -2.70 3.70 16.40
C VAL A 32 -2.66 2.24 16.84
N LYS A 33 -3.57 1.46 16.28
CA LYS A 33 -3.55 -0.01 16.38
C LYS A 33 -3.70 -0.62 15.00
N TRP A 34 -3.28 -1.87 14.89
CA TRP A 34 -3.41 -2.66 13.69
C TRP A 34 -4.53 -3.69 13.83
N PHE A 35 -5.13 -4.01 12.69
CA PHE A 35 -6.00 -5.16 12.55
C PHE A 35 -5.77 -5.82 11.18
N ALA A 36 -5.61 -7.14 11.19
CA ALA A 36 -5.60 -7.93 9.97
C ALA A 36 -6.78 -8.90 9.97
N ASP A 37 -7.55 -8.94 8.88
CA ASP A 37 -8.67 -9.88 8.74
C ASP A 37 -8.20 -11.31 8.47
N GLU A 38 -7.03 -11.51 7.83
CA GLU A 38 -6.43 -12.82 7.59
C GLU A 38 -5.57 -13.27 8.79
N GLU A 39 -5.85 -14.49 9.29
CA GLU A 39 -5.14 -15.06 10.44
C GLU A 39 -3.64 -15.25 10.18
N GLU A 40 -3.30 -15.70 8.98
CA GLU A 40 -1.90 -15.86 8.57
C GLU A 40 -1.12 -14.54 8.65
N THR A 41 -1.77 -13.43 8.37
CA THR A 41 -1.16 -12.09 8.47
C THR A 41 -1.06 -11.64 9.92
N ARG A 42 -2.05 -11.95 10.76
CA ARG A 42 -1.96 -11.67 12.22
C ARG A 42 -0.75 -12.34 12.85
N ALA A 43 -0.45 -13.56 12.47
CA ALA A 43 0.71 -14.30 12.97
C ALA A 43 2.08 -13.72 12.56
N LYS A 44 2.11 -12.78 11.60
CA LYS A 44 3.35 -12.14 11.11
C LYS A 44 3.66 -10.80 11.76
N PHE A 45 2.80 -10.29 12.62
CA PHE A 45 3.11 -9.06 13.36
C PHE A 45 4.22 -9.32 14.38
N SER A 46 5.12 -8.35 14.56
CA SER A 46 6.08 -8.36 15.65
C SER A 46 5.37 -8.11 17.00
N GLU A 47 5.95 -8.62 18.08
CA GLU A 47 5.40 -8.45 19.43
C GLU A 47 5.27 -6.99 19.89
N GLU A 48 6.04 -6.10 19.29
CA GLU A 48 6.02 -4.67 19.59
C GLU A 48 4.79 -3.94 19.01
N LYS A 49 4.12 -4.53 18.03
CA LYS A 49 2.95 -3.93 17.37
C LYS A 49 1.69 -4.06 18.24
N GLN A 50 0.93 -2.98 18.34
CA GLN A 50 -0.38 -3.02 18.96
C GLN A 50 -1.43 -3.57 18.00
N VAL A 51 -1.65 -4.88 18.06
CA VAL A 51 -2.56 -5.60 17.17
C VAL A 51 -3.85 -5.98 17.89
N LEU A 52 -4.97 -5.76 17.24
CA LEU A 52 -6.28 -6.23 17.68
C LEU A 52 -6.52 -7.65 17.15
N ASN A 53 -6.93 -8.56 18.01
CA ASN A 53 -7.01 -9.99 17.70
C ASN A 53 -8.22 -10.37 16.86
N ASN A 54 -9.30 -9.58 16.97
CA ASN A 54 -10.55 -9.87 16.29
C ASN A 54 -11.34 -8.59 15.99
N ILE A 55 -12.37 -8.73 15.16
CA ILE A 55 -13.20 -7.62 14.71
C ILE A 55 -13.99 -6.95 15.86
N LYS A 56 -14.33 -7.69 16.91
CA LYS A 56 -15.03 -7.13 18.08
C LYS A 56 -14.12 -6.14 18.81
N GLU A 57 -12.84 -6.46 18.96
CA GLU A 57 -11.84 -5.55 19.54
C GLU A 57 -11.65 -4.31 18.66
N ALA A 58 -11.66 -4.47 17.32
CA ALA A 58 -11.57 -3.34 16.41
C ALA A 58 -12.77 -2.38 16.54
N ILE A 59 -13.98 -2.92 16.71
CA ILE A 59 -15.17 -2.11 16.99
C ILE A 59 -15.06 -1.45 18.37
N ALA A 60 -14.66 -2.19 19.42
CA ALA A 60 -14.53 -1.69 20.79
C ALA A 60 -13.45 -0.61 20.92
N TYR A 61 -12.42 -0.65 20.09
CA TYR A 61 -11.38 0.38 20.03
C TYR A 61 -11.93 1.75 19.61
N GLN A 62 -13.08 1.78 18.92
CA GLN A 62 -13.74 3.01 18.45
C GLN A 62 -12.76 3.93 17.71
N PRO A 63 -12.12 3.49 16.60
CA PRO A 63 -11.23 4.34 15.84
C PRO A 63 -11.99 5.55 15.27
N HIS A 64 -11.34 6.70 15.23
CA HIS A 64 -11.87 7.88 14.54
C HIS A 64 -11.57 7.79 13.02
N ILE A 65 -10.47 7.12 12.67
CA ILE A 65 -10.00 6.98 11.28
C ILE A 65 -9.52 5.53 11.09
N VAL A 66 -9.98 4.90 10.01
CA VAL A 66 -9.52 3.58 9.59
C VAL A 66 -8.78 3.73 8.26
N LEU A 67 -7.47 3.46 8.29
CA LEU A 67 -6.60 3.46 7.11
C LEU A 67 -6.59 2.06 6.50
N SER A 68 -7.30 1.85 5.42
CA SER A 68 -7.35 0.56 4.74
C SER A 68 -6.32 0.48 3.63
N ILE A 69 -5.42 -0.49 3.73
CA ILE A 69 -4.41 -0.80 2.70
C ILE A 69 -4.92 -1.92 1.78
N THR A 70 -6.05 -2.50 2.12
CA THR A 70 -6.73 -3.52 1.31
C THR A 70 -7.74 -2.89 0.35
N ASN A 71 -8.34 -3.71 -0.53
CA ASN A 71 -9.38 -3.25 -1.44
C ASN A 71 -10.79 -3.26 -0.81
N SER A 72 -10.93 -3.78 0.38
CA SER A 72 -12.19 -3.90 1.11
C SER A 72 -11.98 -3.63 2.58
N ILE A 73 -13.03 -3.22 3.25
CA ILE A 73 -13.08 -2.97 4.68
C ILE A 73 -14.46 -3.35 5.18
N ALA A 74 -14.56 -3.73 6.43
CA ALA A 74 -15.86 -3.98 7.06
C ALA A 74 -16.62 -2.65 7.24
N ASP A 75 -17.74 -2.49 6.56
CA ASP A 75 -18.51 -1.23 6.50
C ASP A 75 -19.02 -0.78 7.87
N PHE A 76 -19.26 -1.73 8.77
CA PHE A 76 -19.75 -1.47 10.13
C PHE A 76 -18.67 -1.01 11.12
N LEU A 77 -17.39 -0.97 10.73
CA LEU A 77 -16.36 -0.37 11.58
C LEU A 77 -16.63 1.12 11.79
N PRO A 78 -16.51 1.63 13.02
CA PRO A 78 -16.68 3.06 13.28
C PRO A 78 -15.54 3.90 12.69
N GLY A 79 -15.80 5.20 12.53
CA GLY A 79 -14.82 6.18 12.04
C GLY A 79 -14.78 6.35 10.52
N LEU A 80 -14.05 7.38 10.10
CA LEU A 80 -13.83 7.68 8.68
C LEU A 80 -12.97 6.60 8.04
N LYS A 81 -13.39 6.12 6.88
CA LYS A 81 -12.70 5.06 6.12
C LYS A 81 -11.86 5.67 5.01
N VAL A 82 -10.57 5.48 5.11
CA VAL A 82 -9.58 6.03 4.19
C VAL A 82 -8.92 4.90 3.40
N GLN A 83 -9.07 4.94 2.08
CA GLN A 83 -8.38 4.01 1.20
C GLN A 83 -6.94 4.47 0.99
N VAL A 84 -5.99 3.66 1.45
CA VAL A 84 -4.56 3.77 1.12
C VAL A 84 -4.20 2.58 0.23
N PHE A 85 -3.90 2.82 -1.02
CA PHE A 85 -3.71 1.73 -1.99
C PHE A 85 -2.42 0.94 -1.75
N HIS A 86 -2.50 -0.39 -1.93
CA HIS A 86 -1.36 -1.30 -1.77
C HIS A 86 -0.42 -1.37 -2.99
N GLY A 87 -0.75 -0.72 -4.10
CA GLY A 87 0.07 -0.72 -5.30
C GLY A 87 -0.37 0.29 -6.33
N PHE A 88 0.52 0.56 -7.29
CA PHE A 88 0.22 1.46 -8.39
C PHE A 88 -0.82 0.89 -9.34
N ALA A 89 -1.56 1.81 -9.98
CA ALA A 89 -2.38 1.50 -11.12
C ALA A 89 -1.49 0.96 -12.24
N THR A 90 -1.75 -0.24 -12.64
CA THR A 90 -1.12 -0.84 -13.82
C THR A 90 -2.22 -1.26 -14.78
N SER A 91 -1.95 -1.18 -16.07
CA SER A 91 -2.84 -1.62 -17.15
C SER A 91 -3.05 -3.14 -17.20
N LYS A 92 -2.76 -3.86 -16.13
CA LYS A 92 -2.90 -5.33 -16.02
C LYS A 92 -4.32 -5.85 -16.18
N ARG A 93 -5.32 -5.01 -15.95
CA ARG A 93 -6.74 -5.39 -16.05
C ARG A 93 -7.51 -4.32 -16.81
N ASN A 94 -8.62 -4.71 -17.45
CA ASN A 94 -9.51 -3.75 -18.08
C ASN A 94 -10.08 -2.76 -17.06
N PHE A 95 -10.55 -1.60 -17.53
CA PHE A 95 -11.02 -0.50 -16.70
C PHE A 95 -12.05 -0.92 -15.64
N LYS A 96 -13.03 -1.79 -16.01
CA LYS A 96 -14.11 -2.24 -15.10
C LYS A 96 -13.62 -3.11 -13.94
N LYS A 97 -12.52 -3.83 -14.09
CA LYS A 97 -11.93 -4.72 -13.06
C LYS A 97 -10.59 -4.20 -12.54
N GLY A 98 -10.17 -3.02 -13.01
CA GLY A 98 -8.87 -2.42 -12.75
C GLY A 98 -8.78 -1.65 -11.43
N HIS A 99 -7.78 -0.81 -11.37
CA HIS A 99 -7.49 0.04 -10.20
C HIS A 99 -8.55 1.14 -10.01
N PHE A 100 -9.02 1.72 -11.11
CA PHE A 100 -9.93 2.87 -11.12
C PHE A 100 -11.39 2.44 -10.98
N ARG A 101 -11.77 2.02 -9.78
CA ARG A 101 -13.14 1.67 -9.43
C ARG A 101 -13.41 1.97 -7.96
N ILE A 102 -14.66 2.22 -7.64
CA ILE A 102 -15.12 2.32 -6.26
C ILE A 102 -15.05 0.95 -5.59
N ARG A 103 -14.56 0.91 -4.35
CA ARG A 103 -14.38 -0.29 -3.52
C ARG A 103 -14.98 -0.05 -2.15
N GLY A 104 -16.22 -0.46 -1.95
CA GLY A 104 -16.90 -0.25 -0.66
C GLY A 104 -17.16 1.22 -0.34
N PHE A 105 -17.43 1.50 0.92
CA PHE A 105 -17.80 2.83 1.41
C PHE A 105 -16.60 3.53 2.03
N PHE A 106 -15.68 4.03 1.20
CA PHE A 106 -14.60 4.88 1.64
C PHE A 106 -15.00 6.35 1.59
N ASP A 107 -14.68 7.09 2.66
CA ASP A 107 -14.90 8.54 2.75
C ASP A 107 -13.79 9.33 2.05
N LEU A 108 -12.58 8.74 1.95
CA LEU A 108 -11.43 9.37 1.33
C LEU A 108 -10.58 8.35 0.57
N TYR A 109 -10.19 8.71 -0.65
CA TYR A 109 -9.19 7.99 -1.45
C TYR A 109 -7.88 8.78 -1.48
N CYS A 110 -6.80 8.18 -0.94
CA CYS A 110 -5.44 8.71 -1.00
C CYS A 110 -4.73 8.19 -2.24
N THR A 111 -4.49 9.04 -3.23
CA THR A 111 -3.92 8.65 -4.51
C THR A 111 -2.42 8.93 -4.60
N HIS A 112 -1.73 8.20 -5.46
CA HIS A 112 -0.26 8.19 -5.49
C HIS A 112 0.36 9.32 -6.31
N GLY A 113 -0.38 9.88 -7.26
CA GLY A 113 0.10 10.92 -8.16
C GLY A 113 -0.92 11.24 -9.26
N PRO A 114 -0.65 12.22 -10.13
CA PRO A 114 -1.62 12.74 -11.10
C PRO A 114 -2.31 11.68 -11.95
N SER A 115 -1.58 10.66 -12.39
CA SER A 115 -2.12 9.56 -13.21
C SER A 115 -3.15 8.68 -12.49
N THR A 116 -3.11 8.66 -11.16
CA THR A 116 -4.09 7.95 -10.32
C THR A 116 -5.14 8.90 -9.76
N THR A 117 -4.78 10.16 -9.53
CA THR A 117 -5.67 11.17 -8.95
C THR A 117 -6.79 11.54 -9.92
N GLN A 118 -6.45 11.83 -11.18
CA GLN A 118 -7.43 12.31 -12.15
C GLN A 118 -8.61 11.35 -12.36
N PRO A 119 -8.42 10.03 -12.55
CA PRO A 119 -9.54 9.09 -12.67
C PRO A 119 -10.44 9.03 -11.42
N PHE A 120 -9.85 9.15 -10.20
CA PHE A 120 -10.66 9.17 -8.99
C PHE A 120 -11.42 10.49 -8.78
N LEU A 121 -10.90 11.62 -9.26
CA LEU A 121 -11.65 12.88 -9.28
C LEU A 121 -12.86 12.82 -10.22
N GLU A 122 -12.76 12.10 -11.33
CA GLU A 122 -13.91 11.86 -12.22
C GLU A 122 -14.97 11.00 -11.53
N LEU A 123 -14.57 9.92 -10.87
CA LEU A 123 -15.48 9.10 -10.06
C LEU A 123 -16.11 9.90 -8.91
N GLN A 124 -15.36 10.79 -8.26
CA GLN A 124 -15.89 11.68 -7.23
C GLN A 124 -17.01 12.60 -7.76
N LYS A 125 -16.84 13.17 -8.96
CA LYS A 125 -17.88 13.99 -9.60
C LYS A 125 -19.17 13.21 -9.86
N GLU A 126 -19.03 11.94 -10.24
CA GLU A 126 -20.16 11.04 -10.50
C GLU A 126 -20.88 10.63 -9.21
N HIS A 127 -20.12 10.13 -8.23
CA HIS A 127 -20.67 9.49 -7.03
C HIS A 127 -20.93 10.44 -5.86
N LYS A 128 -20.17 11.52 -5.70
CA LYS A 128 -20.33 12.65 -4.76
C LYS A 128 -20.32 12.34 -3.26
N TYR A 129 -19.98 11.12 -2.84
CA TYR A 129 -20.00 10.75 -1.42
C TYR A 129 -18.63 10.59 -0.77
N PHE A 130 -17.53 10.72 -1.53
CA PHE A 130 -16.17 10.61 -1.03
C PHE A 130 -15.29 11.75 -1.51
N GLU A 131 -14.18 11.94 -0.83
CA GLU A 131 -13.13 12.88 -1.19
C GLU A 131 -11.94 12.17 -1.84
N VAL A 132 -11.15 12.92 -2.60
CA VAL A 132 -9.89 12.45 -3.21
C VAL A 132 -8.76 13.39 -2.82
N ARG A 133 -7.64 12.84 -2.38
CA ARG A 133 -6.42 13.61 -2.08
C ARG A 133 -5.21 12.89 -2.67
N GLU A 134 -4.37 13.64 -3.36
CA GLU A 134 -3.07 13.16 -3.80
C GLU A 134 -2.09 13.23 -2.62
N THR A 135 -1.56 12.09 -2.21
CA THR A 135 -0.75 11.95 -0.99
C THR A 135 0.62 11.32 -1.26
N GLY A 136 0.83 10.78 -2.45
CA GLY A 136 1.98 9.92 -2.69
C GLY A 136 1.76 8.49 -2.19
N TRP A 137 2.83 7.72 -2.10
CA TRP A 137 2.79 6.34 -1.65
C TRP A 137 3.73 6.10 -0.48
N PRO A 138 3.23 5.90 0.75
CA PRO A 138 4.04 5.81 1.97
C PRO A 138 5.14 4.76 1.92
N LYS A 139 4.96 3.69 1.14
CA LYS A 139 5.99 2.66 0.92
C LYS A 139 7.31 3.21 0.39
N LEU A 140 7.29 4.36 -0.28
CA LEU A 140 8.48 4.97 -0.86
C LEU A 140 9.20 5.91 0.13
N ASP A 141 8.53 6.36 1.19
CA ASP A 141 9.08 7.36 2.11
C ASP A 141 10.46 6.96 2.67
N PRO A 142 10.73 5.69 3.05
CA PRO A 142 12.02 5.29 3.56
C PRO A 142 13.17 5.36 2.54
N LEU A 143 12.88 5.53 1.25
CA LEU A 143 13.90 5.58 0.21
C LEU A 143 14.48 7.00 0.01
N PHE A 144 13.77 8.05 0.41
CA PHE A 144 14.16 9.42 0.13
C PHE A 144 15.45 9.89 0.81
N PRO A 145 15.78 9.50 2.05
CA PRO A 145 17.05 9.87 2.67
C PRO A 145 18.28 9.23 1.99
N VAL A 146 18.08 8.15 1.23
CA VAL A 146 19.16 7.31 0.67
C VAL A 146 19.39 7.60 -0.82
N TRP A 147 18.54 8.43 -1.43
CA TRP A 147 18.52 8.64 -2.88
C TRP A 147 19.77 9.32 -3.44
N ASP A 148 20.45 10.14 -2.66
CA ASP A 148 21.59 10.94 -3.07
C ASP A 148 22.97 10.26 -2.85
N GLU A 149 23.00 9.03 -2.33
CA GLU A 149 24.25 8.32 -2.18
C GLU A 149 24.80 7.87 -3.55
N PRO A 150 26.01 8.35 -3.94
CA PRO A 150 26.62 7.93 -5.19
C PRO A 150 26.92 6.43 -5.13
N ARG A 151 26.46 5.70 -6.15
CA ARG A 151 26.80 4.27 -6.27
C ARG A 151 28.25 4.11 -6.64
N GLU A 152 28.98 3.33 -5.88
CA GLU A 152 30.39 3.00 -6.16
C GLU A 152 30.55 2.27 -7.51
N LYS A 153 29.54 1.52 -7.92
CA LYS A 153 29.55 0.76 -9.18
C LYS A 153 28.20 0.88 -9.91
N PRO A 154 28.22 1.05 -11.24
CA PRO A 154 26.99 0.97 -12.02
C PRO A 154 26.40 -0.44 -11.90
N CYS A 155 25.07 -0.52 -11.83
CA CYS A 155 24.36 -1.79 -11.78
C CYS A 155 23.13 -1.78 -12.70
N ILE A 156 22.80 -2.93 -13.26
CA ILE A 156 21.54 -3.15 -13.97
C ILE A 156 20.59 -3.90 -13.05
N LEU A 157 19.45 -3.27 -12.73
CA LEU A 157 18.37 -3.90 -11.98
C LEU A 157 17.35 -4.49 -12.97
N VAL A 158 17.20 -5.81 -12.96
CA VAL A 158 16.11 -6.50 -13.64
C VAL A 158 14.99 -6.79 -12.65
N ALA A 159 13.97 -5.93 -12.66
CA ALA A 159 12.79 -6.09 -11.80
C ALA A 159 11.68 -6.84 -12.55
N SER A 160 11.13 -7.87 -11.94
CA SER A 160 10.09 -8.70 -12.52
C SER A 160 8.99 -9.05 -11.50
N THR A 161 7.85 -9.55 -12.02
CA THR A 161 6.77 -10.01 -11.15
C THR A 161 7.10 -11.35 -10.48
N PHE A 162 6.51 -11.61 -9.32
CA PHE A 162 6.71 -12.86 -8.56
C PHE A 162 5.97 -14.08 -9.16
N THR A 163 4.99 -13.86 -10.04
CA THR A 163 4.24 -14.95 -10.66
C THR A 163 5.13 -15.69 -11.65
N LYS A 164 5.51 -16.94 -11.36
CA LYS A 164 6.45 -17.74 -12.14
C LYS A 164 6.20 -17.71 -13.65
N LYS A 165 4.95 -17.86 -14.08
CA LYS A 165 4.55 -17.87 -15.49
C LYS A 165 4.79 -16.53 -16.22
N LEU A 166 4.84 -15.42 -15.48
CA LEU A 166 4.98 -14.05 -16.01
C LEU A 166 6.32 -13.42 -15.64
N SER A 167 7.12 -14.11 -14.83
CA SER A 167 8.37 -13.58 -14.31
C SER A 167 9.50 -13.72 -15.31
N LEU A 168 10.15 -12.61 -15.62
CA LEU A 168 11.37 -12.59 -16.44
C LEU A 168 12.53 -13.37 -15.81
N ALA A 169 12.51 -13.52 -14.47
CA ALA A 169 13.52 -14.29 -13.74
C ALA A 169 13.52 -15.80 -14.06
N TYR A 170 12.49 -16.31 -14.72
CA TYR A 170 12.40 -17.69 -15.20
C TYR A 170 12.51 -17.82 -16.73
N ASN A 171 12.96 -16.75 -17.40
CA ASN A 171 13.21 -16.76 -18.84
C ASN A 171 14.70 -17.02 -19.08
N ASP A 172 15.05 -18.27 -19.38
CA ASP A 172 16.44 -18.71 -19.55
C ASP A 172 17.17 -17.97 -20.68
N GLU A 173 16.50 -17.60 -21.75
CA GLU A 173 17.09 -16.85 -22.86
C GLU A 173 17.45 -15.42 -22.40
N LEU A 174 16.54 -14.75 -21.68
CA LEU A 174 16.81 -13.42 -21.13
C LEU A 174 17.95 -13.45 -20.12
N ILE A 175 18.00 -14.46 -19.25
CA ILE A 175 19.07 -14.62 -18.27
C ILE A 175 20.42 -14.82 -18.95
N LYS A 176 20.47 -15.65 -19.98
CA LYS A 176 21.69 -15.87 -20.79
C LYS A 176 22.15 -14.58 -21.46
N GLU A 177 21.22 -13.81 -22.04
CA GLU A 177 21.56 -12.56 -22.72
C GLU A 177 22.04 -11.49 -21.74
N ILE A 178 21.39 -11.33 -20.58
CA ILE A 178 21.84 -10.43 -19.50
C ILE A 178 23.24 -10.83 -19.02
N SER A 179 23.48 -12.13 -18.82
CA SER A 179 24.80 -12.66 -18.43
C SER A 179 25.86 -12.40 -19.49
N ARG A 180 25.50 -12.46 -20.78
CA ARG A 180 26.40 -12.13 -21.87
C ARG A 180 26.73 -10.63 -21.89
N LEU A 181 25.71 -9.77 -21.78
CA LEU A 181 25.87 -8.33 -21.79
C LEU A 181 26.68 -7.84 -20.58
N SER A 182 26.48 -8.43 -19.40
CA SER A 182 27.21 -8.07 -18.19
C SER A 182 28.72 -8.27 -18.31
N LYS A 183 29.19 -9.16 -19.20
CA LYS A 183 30.61 -9.38 -19.49
C LYS A 183 31.21 -8.40 -20.47
N LEU A 184 30.38 -7.66 -21.21
CA LEU A 184 30.82 -6.73 -22.26
C LEU A 184 30.95 -5.29 -21.75
N GLY A 185 30.41 -4.96 -20.58
CA GLY A 185 30.37 -3.62 -20.02
C GLY A 185 31.07 -3.52 -18.66
N LYS A 186 31.35 -2.30 -18.26
CA LYS A 186 31.78 -1.94 -16.90
C LYS A 186 30.53 -1.54 -16.09
N TRP A 187 29.82 -2.55 -15.63
CA TRP A 187 28.58 -2.37 -14.85
C TRP A 187 28.90 -2.30 -13.36
#